data_6411166794fb9aba6541520b1848c02c
#
_entry.id   6411166794fb9aba6541520b1848c02c
#
_cell.length_a   1.000
_cell.length_b   1.000
_cell.length_c   1.000
_cell.angle_alpha   90.00
_cell.angle_beta   90.00
_cell.angle_gamma   90.00
#
_symmetry.space_group_name_H-M   'P 1'
#
loop_
_entity.id
_entity.type
_entity.pdbx_description
1 polymer ?
#
loop_
_entity_poly.entity_id
_entity_poly.type
_entity_poly.pdbx_seq_one_letter_code
_entity_poly.pdbx_strand_id
1 'polypeptide(L)'
;MISCGARLAVFDIAELREVTSYDELELDTLGDRKTALFLIMSDTDDSFNFLISMCYTQLFNLLCEKADDVYGGRLPVHVRCLIDECANIGQIPNLEKLVATIRSREISACLVLQAQSQLKAIYKDNADTIIGNMDTSIFLGGKEPTTLKELAAVLGKETIDTYNTGESRGRETSHSLNYQKLGKDMPYLLMKSSAALNLT
;
A
#
# COMPACT_ATOMS: atom_id res chain seq x y z
N MET A 1 -33.67 4.90 -4.57
CA MET A 1 -32.91 6.17 -4.52
C MET A 1 -32.81 6.57 -3.05
N ILE A 2 -31.60 6.51 -2.46
CA ILE A 2 -31.39 6.98 -1.07
C ILE A 2 -31.51 8.51 -1.11
N SER A 3 -32.38 9.09 -0.28
CA SER A 3 -32.59 10.54 -0.26
C SER A 3 -31.30 11.27 0.17
N CYS A 4 -31.10 12.50 -0.28
CA CYS A 4 -29.98 13.34 0.11
C CYS A 4 -29.89 13.48 1.65
N GLY A 5 -31.02 13.57 2.33
CA GLY A 5 -31.10 13.62 3.79
C GLY A 5 -30.49 12.39 4.48
N ALA A 6 -30.69 11.18 3.94
CA ALA A 6 -30.10 9.99 4.53
C ALA A 6 -28.55 9.96 4.40
N ARG A 7 -27.99 10.58 3.36
CA ARG A 7 -26.53 10.69 3.18
C ARG A 7 -25.92 11.77 4.05
N LEU A 8 -26.66 12.81 4.37
CA LEU A 8 -26.23 13.93 5.19
C LEU A 8 -26.56 13.76 6.68
N ALA A 9 -27.26 12.69 7.05
CA ALA A 9 -27.66 12.42 8.44
C ALA A 9 -26.45 12.36 9.41
N VAL A 10 -25.28 12.01 8.91
CA VAL A 10 -24.04 12.01 9.70
C VAL A 10 -23.71 13.41 10.22
N PHE A 11 -24.08 14.48 9.51
CA PHE A 11 -23.86 15.86 9.93
C PHE A 11 -24.91 16.36 10.95
N ASP A 12 -25.87 15.50 11.37
CA ASP A 12 -26.73 15.80 12.53
C ASP A 12 -25.99 15.67 13.85
N ILE A 13 -24.80 15.02 13.85
CA ILE A 13 -23.89 14.95 14.98
C ILE A 13 -23.24 16.32 15.18
N ALA A 14 -23.42 16.90 16.38
CA ALA A 14 -23.01 18.27 16.66
C ALA A 14 -21.49 18.47 16.55
N GLU A 15 -20.72 17.52 17.05
CA GLU A 15 -19.26 17.51 17.00
C GLU A 15 -18.73 17.47 15.56
N LEU A 16 -19.39 16.70 14.70
CA LEU A 16 -19.00 16.62 13.30
C LEU A 16 -19.29 17.94 12.57
N ARG A 17 -20.43 18.56 12.83
CA ARG A 17 -20.73 19.88 12.27
C ARG A 17 -19.74 20.95 12.72
N GLU A 18 -19.33 20.91 13.98
CA GLU A 18 -18.34 21.84 14.50
C GLU A 18 -17.00 21.69 13.77
N VAL A 19 -16.46 20.47 13.67
CA VAL A 19 -15.18 20.18 12.99
C VAL A 19 -15.21 20.54 11.50
N THR A 20 -16.37 20.47 10.85
CA THR A 20 -16.51 20.77 9.42
C THR A 20 -17.02 22.18 9.11
N SER A 21 -17.23 23.04 10.13
CA SER A 21 -17.82 24.37 9.95
C SER A 21 -16.84 25.43 9.46
N TYR A 22 -15.55 25.23 9.67
CA TYR A 22 -14.49 26.17 9.29
C TYR A 22 -13.21 25.41 8.96
N ASP A 23 -12.33 26.04 8.20
CA ASP A 23 -11.06 25.48 7.81
C ASP A 23 -9.97 25.80 8.82
N GLU A 24 -9.59 24.81 9.64
CA GLU A 24 -8.46 24.92 10.57
C GLU A 24 -7.22 24.17 10.05
N LEU A 25 -7.40 23.29 9.05
CA LEU A 25 -6.32 22.44 8.58
C LEU A 25 -5.39 23.16 7.62
N GLU A 26 -5.87 24.18 6.92
CA GLU A 26 -5.12 24.93 5.91
C GLU A 26 -4.33 23.97 4.98
N LEU A 27 -5.00 22.93 4.46
CA LEU A 27 -4.38 21.85 3.72
C LEU A 27 -3.56 22.33 2.52
N ASP A 28 -3.94 23.44 1.92
CA ASP A 28 -3.25 24.06 0.81
C ASP A 28 -1.88 24.65 1.19
N THR A 29 -1.62 24.87 2.48
CA THR A 29 -0.35 25.46 2.96
C THR A 29 0.72 24.42 3.28
N LEU A 30 0.39 23.12 3.28
CA LEU A 30 1.33 22.06 3.66
C LEU A 30 2.56 21.98 2.76
N GLY A 31 2.45 22.42 1.51
CA GLY A 31 3.56 22.50 0.58
C GLY A 31 4.39 23.80 0.62
N ASP A 32 3.99 24.79 1.42
CA ASP A 32 4.64 26.10 1.50
C ASP A 32 5.71 26.16 2.58
N ARG A 33 5.49 25.46 3.67
CA ARG A 33 6.34 25.48 4.87
C ARG A 33 6.46 24.08 5.47
N LYS A 34 7.53 23.85 6.26
CA LYS A 34 7.71 22.61 7.00
C LYS A 34 6.61 22.48 8.07
N THR A 35 5.68 21.59 7.83
CA THR A 35 4.51 21.34 8.69
C THR A 35 4.34 19.84 8.90
N ALA A 36 3.82 19.45 10.04
CA ALA A 36 3.39 18.07 10.30
C ALA A 36 1.91 18.09 10.66
N LEU A 37 1.09 17.41 9.86
CA LEU A 37 -0.33 17.20 10.10
C LEU A 37 -0.53 15.76 10.56
N PHE A 38 -1.22 15.57 11.69
CA PHE A 38 -1.59 14.26 12.22
C PHE A 38 -3.10 14.08 12.13
N LEU A 39 -3.52 13.09 11.32
CA LEU A 39 -4.92 12.68 11.24
C LEU A 39 -5.07 11.40 12.07
N ILE A 40 -5.71 11.50 13.21
CA ILE A 40 -5.89 10.37 14.15
C ILE A 40 -7.31 9.88 14.02
N MET A 41 -7.47 8.57 13.78
CA MET A 41 -8.77 7.90 13.66
C MET A 41 -8.85 6.73 14.65
N SER A 42 -10.07 6.29 14.95
CA SER A 42 -10.30 5.11 15.77
C SER A 42 -10.02 3.84 14.97
N ASP A 43 -9.38 2.85 15.62
CA ASP A 43 -9.15 1.52 15.04
C ASP A 43 -10.38 0.62 15.12
N THR A 44 -11.35 0.99 15.96
CA THR A 44 -12.52 0.16 16.29
C THR A 44 -13.85 0.72 15.79
N ASP A 45 -13.88 1.96 15.30
CA ASP A 45 -15.08 2.64 14.82
C ASP A 45 -14.85 3.22 13.43
N ASP A 46 -15.45 2.61 12.43
CA ASP A 46 -15.33 2.99 11.02
C ASP A 46 -16.30 4.11 10.62
N SER A 47 -17.16 4.57 11.52
CA SER A 47 -18.24 5.51 11.20
C SER A 47 -17.75 6.82 10.58
N PHE A 48 -16.53 7.24 10.92
CA PHE A 48 -15.95 8.52 10.48
C PHE A 48 -14.79 8.37 9.48
N ASN A 49 -14.49 7.16 9.02
CA ASN A 49 -13.40 6.91 8.08
C ASN A 49 -13.56 7.68 6.76
N PHE A 50 -14.80 7.96 6.35
CA PHE A 50 -15.08 8.78 5.18
C PHE A 50 -14.52 10.21 5.28
N LEU A 51 -14.40 10.77 6.49
CA LEU A 51 -13.80 12.12 6.70
C LEU A 51 -12.32 12.12 6.34
N ILE A 52 -11.61 11.07 6.73
CA ILE A 52 -10.19 10.92 6.40
C ILE A 52 -10.00 10.76 4.89
N SER A 53 -10.84 9.92 4.25
CA SER A 53 -10.83 9.76 2.80
C SER A 53 -11.13 11.09 2.08
N MET A 54 -12.08 11.87 2.58
CA MET A 54 -12.42 13.20 2.05
C MET A 54 -11.26 14.18 2.27
N CYS A 55 -10.63 14.18 3.44
CA CYS A 55 -9.47 15.00 3.76
C CYS A 55 -8.31 14.72 2.79
N TYR A 56 -7.96 13.44 2.54
CA TYR A 56 -6.94 13.09 1.56
C TYR A 56 -7.31 13.52 0.14
N THR A 57 -8.58 13.39 -0.23
CA THR A 57 -9.06 13.84 -1.55
C THR A 57 -8.86 15.35 -1.73
N GLN A 58 -9.24 16.13 -0.73
CA GLN A 58 -9.05 17.59 -0.72
C GLN A 58 -7.56 17.95 -0.71
N LEU A 59 -6.77 17.30 0.15
CA LEU A 59 -5.34 17.52 0.26
C LEU A 59 -4.63 17.34 -1.10
N PHE A 60 -4.84 16.21 -1.75
CA PHE A 60 -4.19 15.94 -3.03
C PHE A 60 -4.63 16.94 -4.12
N ASN A 61 -5.92 17.30 -4.17
CA ASN A 61 -6.43 18.26 -5.15
C ASN A 61 -5.83 19.64 -4.91
N LEU A 62 -5.90 20.16 -3.68
CA LEU A 62 -5.39 21.49 -3.33
C LEU A 62 -3.88 21.60 -3.56
N LEU A 63 -3.11 20.59 -3.17
CA LEU A 63 -1.66 20.60 -3.38
C LEU A 63 -1.28 20.50 -4.85
N CYS A 64 -2.00 19.70 -5.65
CA CYS A 64 -1.76 19.62 -7.08
C CYS A 64 -2.12 20.92 -7.79
N GLU A 65 -3.29 21.51 -7.52
CA GLU A 65 -3.71 22.79 -8.07
C GLU A 65 -2.72 23.89 -7.70
N LYS A 66 -2.32 23.96 -6.44
CA LYS A 66 -1.34 24.96 -5.98
C LYS A 66 0.03 24.78 -6.61
N ALA A 67 0.49 23.54 -6.76
CA ALA A 67 1.74 23.26 -7.48
C ALA A 67 1.69 23.76 -8.91
N ASP A 68 0.58 23.50 -9.62
CA ASP A 68 0.44 23.85 -11.03
C ASP A 68 0.21 25.35 -11.23
N ASP A 69 -0.70 25.96 -10.47
CA ASP A 69 -1.17 27.33 -10.69
C ASP A 69 -0.27 28.40 -10.04
N VAL A 70 0.32 28.09 -8.88
CA VAL A 70 1.10 29.06 -8.10
C VAL A 70 2.61 28.84 -8.28
N TYR A 71 3.06 27.58 -8.29
CA TYR A 71 4.49 27.25 -8.25
C TYR A 71 5.06 26.72 -9.58
N GLY A 72 4.29 26.77 -10.67
CA GLY A 72 4.77 26.35 -11.98
C GLY A 72 5.04 24.85 -12.11
N GLY A 73 4.27 24.04 -11.37
CA GLY A 73 4.26 22.58 -11.47
C GLY A 73 4.94 21.84 -10.31
N ARG A 74 5.50 22.55 -9.30
CA ARG A 74 6.27 21.91 -8.24
C ARG A 74 6.20 22.66 -6.92
N LEU A 75 5.80 22.01 -5.85
CA LEU A 75 5.74 22.62 -4.52
C LEU A 75 7.16 22.96 -4.00
N PRO A 76 7.31 24.07 -3.25
CA PRO A 76 8.60 24.46 -2.66
C PRO A 76 9.07 23.54 -1.55
N VAL A 77 8.17 22.89 -0.84
CA VAL A 77 8.46 21.91 0.21
C VAL A 77 7.83 20.58 -0.16
N HIS A 78 8.62 19.51 -0.11
CA HIS A 78 8.14 18.16 -0.38
C HIS A 78 7.10 17.72 0.65
N VAL A 79 5.92 17.28 0.20
CA VAL A 79 4.85 16.76 1.04
C VAL A 79 4.85 15.24 0.98
N ARG A 80 5.04 14.60 2.13
CA ARG A 80 4.98 13.15 2.26
C ARG A 80 3.75 12.74 3.05
N CYS A 81 2.86 11.99 2.42
CA CYS A 81 1.69 11.39 3.04
C CYS A 81 2.06 9.98 3.52
N LEU A 82 2.11 9.78 4.84
CA LEU A 82 2.23 8.46 5.46
C LEU A 82 0.83 7.99 5.84
N ILE A 83 0.35 6.97 5.15
CA ILE A 83 -0.99 6.44 5.31
C ILE A 83 -0.87 5.07 5.96
N ASP A 84 -0.85 5.08 7.30
CA ASP A 84 -0.82 3.85 8.07
C ASP A 84 -2.19 3.19 8.04
N GLU A 85 -2.21 1.86 8.02
CA GLU A 85 -3.43 1.06 7.88
C GLU A 85 -4.36 1.57 6.75
N CYS A 86 -3.78 1.83 5.59
CA CYS A 86 -4.45 2.44 4.44
C CYS A 86 -5.79 1.75 4.08
N ALA A 87 -5.93 0.46 4.39
CA ALA A 87 -7.16 -0.28 4.18
C ALA A 87 -8.31 0.20 5.10
N ASN A 88 -8.01 0.72 6.29
CA ASN A 88 -9.04 1.14 7.25
C ASN A 88 -9.66 2.49 6.89
N ILE A 89 -8.95 3.32 6.13
CA ILE A 89 -9.45 4.64 5.70
C ILE A 89 -10.61 4.52 4.70
N GLY A 90 -10.74 3.35 4.05
CA GLY A 90 -11.62 3.16 2.92
C GLY A 90 -11.01 3.64 1.61
N GLN A 91 -11.85 3.83 0.60
CA GLN A 91 -11.38 4.21 -0.73
C GLN A 91 -11.13 5.72 -0.81
N ILE A 92 -9.88 6.11 -1.10
CA ILE A 92 -9.57 7.48 -1.55
C ILE A 92 -9.88 7.54 -3.05
N PRO A 93 -10.82 8.37 -3.49
CA PRO A 93 -11.22 8.45 -4.89
C PRO A 93 -10.04 8.78 -5.82
N ASN A 94 -9.94 8.06 -6.94
CA ASN A 94 -8.90 8.24 -7.96
C ASN A 94 -7.44 8.10 -7.47
N LEU A 95 -7.20 7.40 -6.36
CA LEU A 95 -5.84 7.21 -5.83
C LEU A 95 -4.90 6.63 -6.88
N GLU A 96 -5.37 5.70 -7.74
CA GLU A 96 -4.60 5.10 -8.83
C GLU A 96 -4.05 6.13 -9.82
N LYS A 97 -4.78 7.22 -10.05
CA LYS A 97 -4.36 8.33 -10.92
C LYS A 97 -3.45 9.29 -10.18
N LEU A 98 -3.78 9.56 -8.91
CA LEU A 98 -3.00 10.46 -8.07
C LEU A 98 -1.57 9.96 -7.91
N VAL A 99 -1.36 8.70 -7.50
CA VAL A 99 -0.01 8.15 -7.29
C VAL A 99 0.85 8.15 -8.56
N ALA A 100 0.23 8.13 -9.74
CA ALA A 100 0.94 8.23 -11.01
C ALA A 100 1.42 9.67 -11.31
N THR A 101 0.81 10.70 -10.73
CA THR A 101 1.01 12.11 -11.14
C THR A 101 1.62 13.00 -10.06
N ILE A 102 1.44 12.69 -8.78
CA ILE A 102 1.85 13.55 -7.65
C ILE A 102 3.36 13.72 -7.53
N ARG A 103 4.16 12.76 -8.01
CA ARG A 103 5.62 12.78 -7.92
C ARG A 103 6.24 14.04 -8.55
N SER A 104 5.78 14.44 -9.72
CA SER A 104 6.29 15.65 -10.41
C SER A 104 6.06 16.93 -9.60
N ARG A 105 5.07 16.93 -8.72
CA ARG A 105 4.63 18.06 -7.90
C ARG A 105 5.26 18.12 -6.51
N GLU A 106 6.29 17.31 -6.24
CA GLU A 106 6.93 17.16 -4.92
C GLU A 106 5.97 16.57 -3.86
N ILE A 107 5.09 15.68 -4.26
CA ILE A 107 4.20 14.96 -3.35
C ILE A 107 4.51 13.48 -3.45
N SER A 108 4.61 12.80 -2.31
CA SER A 108 4.77 11.34 -2.24
C SER A 108 3.78 10.71 -1.28
N ALA A 109 3.37 9.48 -1.59
CA ALA A 109 2.51 8.68 -0.73
C ALA A 109 3.26 7.40 -0.30
N CYS A 110 3.14 7.06 0.98
CA CYS A 110 3.58 5.80 1.55
C CYS A 110 2.36 5.09 2.12
N LEU A 111 1.97 3.99 1.50
CA LEU A 111 0.83 3.19 1.91
C LEU A 111 1.33 2.02 2.76
N VAL A 112 0.88 1.94 4.00
CA VAL A 112 1.18 0.81 4.89
C VAL A 112 -0.02 -0.12 4.92
N LEU A 113 0.23 -1.40 4.68
CA LEU A 113 -0.78 -2.43 4.56
C LEU A 113 -0.34 -3.68 5.34
N GLN A 114 -1.26 -4.39 5.93
CA GLN A 114 -0.98 -5.69 6.52
C GLN A 114 -0.88 -6.79 5.46
N ALA A 115 -1.62 -6.64 4.35
CA ALA A 115 -1.58 -7.55 3.21
C ALA A 115 -2.01 -6.83 1.91
N GLN A 116 -1.49 -7.26 0.76
CA GLN A 116 -1.91 -6.70 -0.54
C GLN A 116 -3.37 -7.02 -0.87
N SER A 117 -3.89 -8.13 -0.36
CA SER A 117 -5.31 -8.50 -0.50
C SER A 117 -6.26 -7.45 0.07
N GLN A 118 -5.87 -6.70 1.10
CA GLN A 118 -6.65 -5.59 1.64
C GLN A 118 -6.82 -4.45 0.62
N LEU A 119 -5.74 -4.09 -0.08
CA LEU A 119 -5.81 -3.08 -1.13
C LEU A 119 -6.71 -3.53 -2.29
N LYS A 120 -6.61 -4.81 -2.69
CA LYS A 120 -7.47 -5.40 -3.73
C LYS A 120 -8.95 -5.45 -3.34
N ALA A 121 -9.26 -5.66 -2.07
CA ALA A 121 -10.63 -5.63 -1.58
C ALA A 121 -11.29 -4.25 -1.77
N ILE A 122 -10.53 -3.17 -1.58
CA ILE A 122 -11.02 -1.79 -1.65
C ILE A 122 -10.99 -1.26 -3.09
N TYR A 123 -9.84 -1.36 -3.77
CA TYR A 123 -9.61 -0.74 -5.08
C TYR A 123 -9.86 -1.69 -6.25
N LYS A 124 -10.13 -2.97 -6.00
CA LYS A 124 -10.40 -3.99 -7.02
C LYS A 124 -9.31 -3.99 -8.11
N ASP A 125 -9.69 -3.85 -9.37
CA ASP A 125 -8.77 -3.86 -10.52
C ASP A 125 -7.76 -2.69 -10.49
N ASN A 126 -8.09 -1.58 -9.82
CA ASN A 126 -7.21 -0.43 -9.68
C ASN A 126 -6.05 -0.67 -8.68
N ALA A 127 -6.14 -1.69 -7.83
CA ALA A 127 -5.11 -2.01 -6.85
C ALA A 127 -3.76 -2.32 -7.51
N ASP A 128 -3.77 -3.09 -8.60
CA ASP A 128 -2.55 -3.43 -9.35
C ASP A 128 -1.92 -2.19 -10.00
N THR A 129 -2.73 -1.22 -10.42
CA THR A 129 -2.25 0.08 -10.92
C THR A 129 -1.59 0.89 -9.80
N ILE A 130 -2.19 0.92 -8.61
CA ILE A 130 -1.60 1.60 -7.44
C ILE A 130 -0.24 0.98 -7.10
N ILE A 131 -0.17 -0.35 -6.96
CA ILE A 131 1.06 -1.07 -6.64
C ILE A 131 2.12 -0.84 -7.72
N GLY A 132 1.73 -0.88 -8.99
CA GLY A 132 2.63 -0.68 -10.13
C GLY A 132 3.22 0.73 -10.24
N ASN A 133 2.58 1.74 -9.65
CA ASN A 133 3.08 3.12 -9.58
C ASN A 133 3.92 3.40 -8.32
N MET A 134 4.07 2.43 -7.41
CA MET A 134 4.94 2.58 -6.25
C MET A 134 6.38 2.22 -6.61
N ASP A 135 7.31 3.18 -6.50
CA ASP A 135 8.73 2.98 -6.82
C ASP A 135 9.43 2.01 -5.85
N THR A 136 8.95 1.91 -4.62
CA THR A 136 9.59 1.12 -3.57
C THR A 136 8.56 0.29 -2.82
N SER A 137 8.83 -0.99 -2.68
CA SER A 137 8.05 -1.90 -1.84
C SER A 137 8.93 -2.47 -0.74
N ILE A 138 8.50 -2.31 0.50
CA ILE A 138 9.22 -2.84 1.68
C ILE A 138 8.34 -3.92 2.30
N PHE A 139 8.87 -5.14 2.38
CA PHE A 139 8.20 -6.26 3.03
C PHE A 139 8.87 -6.57 4.36
N LEU A 140 8.16 -6.35 5.45
CA LEU A 140 8.65 -6.56 6.82
C LEU A 140 8.37 -7.95 7.38
N GLY A 141 7.77 -8.81 6.57
CA GLY A 141 7.37 -10.15 6.94
C GLY A 141 5.85 -10.32 6.96
N GLY A 142 5.42 -11.56 6.99
CA GLY A 142 3.99 -11.92 7.00
C GLY A 142 3.79 -13.36 6.53
N LYS A 143 2.59 -13.88 6.76
CA LYS A 143 2.20 -15.25 6.37
C LYS A 143 1.04 -15.28 5.38
N GLU A 144 0.60 -14.12 4.88
CA GLU A 144 -0.53 -14.03 3.97
C GLU A 144 -0.11 -14.58 2.58
N PRO A 145 -0.77 -15.68 2.11
CA PRO A 145 -0.28 -16.44 0.95
C PRO A 145 -0.31 -15.64 -0.36
N THR A 146 -1.28 -14.75 -0.53
CA THR A 146 -1.42 -13.95 -1.76
C THR A 146 -0.27 -12.97 -1.89
N THR A 147 0.03 -12.22 -0.84
CA THR A 147 1.17 -11.29 -0.79
C THR A 147 2.49 -12.01 -1.05
N LEU A 148 2.71 -13.16 -0.38
CA LEU A 148 3.92 -13.96 -0.57
C LEU A 148 4.07 -14.44 -2.01
N LYS A 149 2.98 -14.91 -2.63
CA LYS A 149 2.97 -15.38 -4.01
C LYS A 149 3.29 -14.26 -5.01
N GLU A 150 2.73 -13.06 -4.80
CA GLU A 150 2.96 -11.90 -5.66
C GLU A 150 4.40 -11.39 -5.53
N LEU A 151 4.93 -11.28 -4.32
CA LEU A 151 6.33 -10.93 -4.09
C LEU A 151 7.29 -11.94 -4.73
N ALA A 152 6.97 -13.23 -4.61
CA ALA A 152 7.74 -14.28 -5.26
C ALA A 152 7.75 -14.17 -6.78
N ALA A 153 6.60 -13.83 -7.37
CA ALA A 153 6.51 -13.65 -8.82
C ALA A 153 7.36 -12.47 -9.30
N VAL A 154 7.42 -11.38 -8.51
CA VAL A 154 8.27 -10.20 -8.81
C VAL A 154 9.75 -10.54 -8.69
N LEU A 155 10.16 -11.32 -7.67
CA LEU A 155 11.54 -11.72 -7.47
C LEU A 155 12.03 -12.74 -8.50
N GLY A 156 11.12 -13.50 -9.12
CA GLY A 156 11.44 -14.50 -10.13
C GLY A 156 11.89 -15.84 -9.53
N LYS A 157 12.63 -16.61 -10.35
CA LYS A 157 13.08 -17.96 -10.01
C LYS A 157 14.60 -18.02 -9.93
N GLU A 158 15.10 -18.68 -8.90
CA GLU A 158 16.51 -19.04 -8.79
C GLU A 158 16.71 -20.45 -9.36
N THR A 159 17.81 -20.62 -10.11
CA THR A 159 18.22 -21.95 -10.59
C THR A 159 19.03 -22.64 -9.51
N ILE A 160 18.50 -23.74 -8.99
CA ILE A 160 19.22 -24.60 -8.04
C ILE A 160 19.67 -25.89 -8.72
N ASP A 161 20.90 -26.33 -8.43
CA ASP A 161 21.38 -27.63 -8.82
C ASP A 161 20.86 -28.67 -7.82
N THR A 162 20.07 -29.61 -8.30
CA THR A 162 19.63 -30.75 -7.50
C THR A 162 20.20 -32.03 -8.07
N TYR A 163 20.54 -32.95 -7.17
CA TYR A 163 20.97 -34.28 -7.55
C TYR A 163 20.10 -35.33 -6.87
N ASN A 164 19.68 -36.30 -7.62
CA ASN A 164 19.01 -37.49 -7.10
C ASN A 164 20.00 -38.66 -7.15
N THR A 165 20.16 -39.29 -5.99
CA THR A 165 20.91 -40.55 -5.92
C THR A 165 19.93 -41.71 -5.94
N GLY A 166 20.04 -42.58 -6.94
CA GLY A 166 19.32 -43.84 -7.03
C GLY A 166 20.23 -45.00 -6.69
N GLU A 167 19.88 -45.84 -5.73
CA GLU A 167 20.53 -47.12 -5.46
C GLU A 167 19.58 -48.24 -5.86
N SER A 168 20.00 -49.06 -6.82
CA SER A 168 19.27 -50.27 -7.20
C SER A 168 19.99 -51.48 -6.61
N ARG A 169 19.29 -52.20 -5.74
CA ARG A 169 19.78 -53.47 -5.14
C ARG A 169 19.25 -54.62 -5.95
N GLY A 170 20.07 -55.11 -6.91
CA GLY A 170 19.86 -56.33 -7.64
C GLY A 170 21.06 -57.25 -7.53
N ARG A 171 21.18 -58.23 -8.42
CA ARG A 171 22.33 -59.16 -8.49
C ARG A 171 23.66 -58.45 -8.78
N GLU A 172 23.56 -57.21 -9.31
CA GLU A 172 24.63 -56.21 -9.41
C GLU A 172 24.11 -54.88 -8.84
N THR A 173 24.85 -54.26 -7.91
CA THR A 173 24.50 -52.96 -7.31
C THR A 173 24.93 -51.85 -8.26
N SER A 174 23.96 -51.07 -8.78
CA SER A 174 24.26 -49.91 -9.60
C SER A 174 23.90 -48.64 -8.87
N HIS A 175 24.82 -47.66 -8.89
CA HIS A 175 24.59 -46.30 -8.37
C HIS A 175 24.42 -45.35 -9.56
N SER A 176 23.29 -44.63 -9.57
CA SER A 176 23.06 -43.56 -10.57
C SER A 176 22.99 -42.21 -9.85
N LEU A 177 23.73 -41.24 -10.38
CA LEU A 177 23.71 -39.86 -9.98
C LEU A 177 23.12 -39.04 -11.12
N ASN A 178 21.91 -38.50 -10.91
CA ASN A 178 21.29 -37.60 -11.89
C ASN A 178 21.35 -36.18 -11.41
N TYR A 179 21.99 -35.32 -12.18
CA TYR A 179 22.01 -33.87 -11.97
C TYR A 179 20.85 -33.24 -12.74
N GLN A 180 20.02 -32.45 -12.03
CA GLN A 180 18.98 -31.65 -12.64
C GLN A 180 19.10 -30.21 -12.20
N LYS A 181 19.02 -29.26 -13.16
CA LYS A 181 18.83 -27.83 -12.85
C LYS A 181 17.34 -27.57 -12.75
N LEU A 182 16.89 -27.26 -11.56
CA LEU A 182 15.48 -26.94 -11.29
C LEU A 182 15.36 -25.43 -10.98
N GLY A 183 14.44 -24.75 -11.67
CA GLY A 183 14.04 -23.41 -11.28
C GLY A 183 13.17 -23.50 -10.03
N LYS A 184 13.61 -22.92 -8.91
CA LYS A 184 12.86 -22.86 -7.67
C LYS A 184 12.42 -21.43 -7.40
N ASP A 185 11.16 -21.25 -7.06
CA ASP A 185 10.62 -19.94 -6.70
C ASP A 185 11.31 -19.41 -5.43
N MET A 186 11.75 -18.15 -5.45
CA MET A 186 12.42 -17.47 -4.34
C MET A 186 11.63 -17.36 -3.01
N PRO A 187 10.30 -17.57 -2.91
CA PRO A 187 9.56 -17.46 -1.64
C PRO A 187 10.07 -18.36 -0.53
N TYR A 188 10.74 -19.45 -0.88
CA TYR A 188 11.29 -20.36 0.11
C TYR A 188 12.39 -19.72 0.98
N LEU A 189 13.13 -18.77 0.42
CA LEU A 189 14.15 -18.00 1.16
C LEU A 189 13.50 -16.94 2.06
N LEU A 190 12.45 -16.27 1.59
CA LEU A 190 11.70 -15.28 2.38
C LEU A 190 10.95 -15.95 3.55
N MET A 191 10.34 -17.11 3.33
CA MET A 191 9.69 -17.88 4.39
C MET A 191 10.68 -18.40 5.44
N LYS A 192 11.91 -18.77 5.05
CA LYS A 192 12.96 -19.17 6.00
C LYS A 192 13.50 -17.99 6.79
N SER A 193 13.65 -16.81 6.20
CA SER A 193 14.15 -15.63 6.90
C SER A 193 13.14 -15.10 7.92
N SER A 194 11.83 -15.14 7.61
CA SER A 194 10.78 -14.75 8.55
C SER A 194 10.64 -15.73 9.74
N ALA A 195 10.89 -17.01 9.52
CA ALA A 195 10.94 -18.00 10.60
C ALA A 195 12.16 -17.84 11.52
N ALA A 196 13.29 -17.29 11.00
CA ALA A 196 14.47 -17.00 11.77
C ALA A 196 14.37 -15.71 12.61
N LEU A 197 13.55 -14.76 12.19
CA LEU A 197 13.31 -13.49 12.91
C LEU A 197 12.35 -13.62 14.10
N ASN A 198 11.57 -14.70 14.17
CA ASN A 198 10.66 -14.98 15.29
C ASN A 198 11.30 -15.79 16.43
N LEU A 199 12.62 -15.92 16.47
CA LEU A 199 13.37 -16.69 17.50
C LEU A 199 14.28 -15.83 18.37
N THR A 200 14.08 -14.51 18.42
CA THR A 200 14.80 -13.64 19.36
C THR A 200 13.82 -12.84 20.20
#